data_00c8b6cee096e448ba0eabe0b52b259f
#
_entry.id   00c8b6cee096e448ba0eabe0b52b259f
#
_cell.length_a   1.000
_cell.length_b   1.000
_cell.length_c   1.000
_cell.angle_alpha   90.00
_cell.angle_beta   90.00
_cell.angle_gamma   90.00
#
_symmetry.space_group_name_H-M   'P 1'
#
loop_
_entity.id
_entity.type
_entity.pdbx_description
1 polymer ?
#
loop_
_entity_poly.entity_id
_entity_poly.type
_entity_poly.pdbx_seq_one_letter_code
_entity_poly.pdbx_strand_id
1 'polypeptide(L)'
;MAKQRFTTEVQQHLDDALTNSGITERQNRLLALVALFQAAQLTYSLATQGKNTLTGLSNQSFNALLQASLKIHDRQPDSLFSLNLYGNMENLNIGLRSLEGALIQPYQNTRSRLPLPRQYGETFRYAMALMQLEKKVYKKPAFAQRITGEQANIEQRLNFFDHNVQHPAILASLATLYIDTAGQLTPRLSVRGKPEYLKNQPTIDAIRACLFSGLQAAHYWRQLGGNRFQLVFGRKAMLEDLRQLARIRYQAAPAFYEPKP
;
A
#
# COMPACT_ATOMS: atom_id res chain seq x y z
N MET A 1 16.72 -18.81 8.37
CA MET A 1 16.40 -17.76 7.37
C MET A 1 17.28 -16.56 7.69
N ALA A 2 18.28 -16.29 6.87
CA ALA A 2 19.22 -15.19 7.08
C ALA A 2 18.47 -13.86 6.93
N LYS A 3 18.49 -13.02 7.98
CA LYS A 3 18.26 -11.58 7.83
C LYS A 3 19.33 -11.11 6.85
N GLN A 4 18.94 -10.78 5.61
CA GLN A 4 19.84 -10.06 4.72
C GLN A 4 20.17 -8.74 5.43
N ARG A 5 21.37 -8.62 5.96
CA ARG A 5 21.90 -7.36 6.47
C ARG A 5 22.08 -6.45 5.26
N PHE A 6 21.50 -5.29 5.31
CA PHE A 6 21.80 -4.23 4.36
C PHE A 6 23.30 -3.91 4.44
N THR A 7 23.88 -3.42 3.34
CA THR A 7 25.24 -2.90 3.38
C THR A 7 25.29 -1.72 4.36
N THR A 8 26.46 -1.46 4.93
CA THR A 8 26.65 -0.36 5.91
C THR A 8 26.20 0.99 5.34
N GLU A 9 26.47 1.26 4.05
CA GLU A 9 26.07 2.48 3.37
C GLU A 9 24.53 2.61 3.26
N VAL A 10 23.85 1.54 2.90
CA VAL A 10 22.38 1.49 2.81
C VAL A 10 21.74 1.78 4.17
N GLN A 11 22.30 1.22 5.23
CA GLN A 11 21.82 1.46 6.58
C GLN A 11 22.06 2.92 7.00
N GLN A 12 23.21 3.50 6.69
CA GLN A 12 23.53 4.90 6.98
C GLN A 12 22.56 5.86 6.31
N HIS A 13 22.30 5.67 5.01
CA HIS A 13 21.32 6.51 4.28
C HIS A 13 19.90 6.42 4.84
N LEU A 14 19.49 5.22 5.28
CA LEU A 14 18.20 5.06 5.93
C LEU A 14 18.15 5.80 7.27
N ASP A 15 19.19 5.67 8.09
CA ASP A 15 19.28 6.32 9.40
C ASP A 15 19.27 7.85 9.26
N ASP A 16 19.98 8.40 8.25
CA ASP A 16 19.97 9.81 7.94
C ASP A 16 18.57 10.31 7.51
N ALA A 17 17.89 9.56 6.62
CA ALA A 17 16.53 9.87 6.18
C ALA A 17 15.53 9.82 7.33
N LEU A 18 15.63 8.82 8.20
CA LEU A 18 14.77 8.69 9.39
C LEU A 18 15.01 9.85 10.37
N THR A 19 16.27 10.20 10.63
CA THR A 19 16.64 11.30 11.54
C THR A 19 16.12 12.63 11.01
N ASN A 20 16.34 12.93 9.73
CA ASN A 20 15.92 14.18 9.11
C ASN A 20 14.39 14.33 9.04
N SER A 21 13.66 13.24 8.94
CA SER A 21 12.19 13.24 8.87
C SER A 21 11.51 13.20 10.24
N GLY A 22 12.22 12.91 11.31
CA GLY A 22 11.66 12.65 12.64
C GLY A 22 10.83 11.36 12.72
N ILE A 23 11.02 10.43 11.78
CA ILE A 23 10.30 9.14 11.68
C ILE A 23 11.20 8.03 12.19
N THR A 24 10.72 7.21 13.10
CA THR A 24 11.46 6.04 13.60
C THR A 24 11.38 4.86 12.61
N GLU A 25 12.32 3.90 12.69
CA GLU A 25 12.25 2.65 11.89
C GLU A 25 10.90 1.92 12.06
N ARG A 26 10.36 1.91 13.26
CA ARG A 26 9.06 1.30 13.54
C ARG A 26 7.94 2.01 12.79
N GLN A 27 7.95 3.34 12.76
CA GLN A 27 7.00 4.16 12.01
C GLN A 27 7.19 4.02 10.51
N ASN A 28 8.44 3.98 10.02
CA ASN A 28 8.75 3.71 8.62
C ASN A 28 8.16 2.35 8.16
N ARG A 29 8.39 1.30 8.94
CA ARG A 29 7.75 -0.01 8.70
C ARG A 29 6.22 0.06 8.77
N LEU A 30 5.65 0.86 9.67
CA LEU A 30 4.21 1.05 9.77
C LEU A 30 3.63 1.73 8.53
N LEU A 31 4.35 2.68 7.91
CA LEU A 31 3.93 3.31 6.65
C LEU A 31 3.81 2.30 5.49
N ALA A 32 4.69 1.31 5.42
CA ALA A 32 4.55 0.22 4.46
C ALA A 32 3.27 -0.62 4.70
N LEU A 33 2.93 -0.87 5.97
CA LEU A 33 1.66 -1.51 6.33
C LEU A 33 0.45 -0.63 6.00
N VAL A 34 0.56 0.67 6.22
CA VAL A 34 -0.44 1.68 5.83
C VAL A 34 -0.72 1.60 4.33
N ALA A 35 0.32 1.51 3.49
CA ALA A 35 0.16 1.38 2.04
C ALA A 35 -0.56 0.08 1.65
N LEU A 36 -0.32 -1.02 2.33
CA LEU A 36 -1.08 -2.26 2.13
C LEU A 36 -2.58 -2.08 2.45
N PHE A 37 -2.90 -1.41 3.56
CA PHE A 37 -4.29 -1.11 3.92
C PHE A 37 -4.92 -0.09 2.97
N GLN A 38 -4.13 0.83 2.40
CA GLN A 38 -4.58 1.74 1.34
C GLN A 38 -5.00 0.97 0.09
N ALA A 39 -4.17 0.02 -0.37
CA ALA A 39 -4.49 -0.84 -1.50
C ALA A 39 -5.79 -1.63 -1.26
N ALA A 40 -5.94 -2.20 -0.06
CA ALA A 40 -7.13 -2.94 0.32
C ALA A 40 -8.39 -2.05 0.35
N GLN A 41 -8.29 -0.83 0.89
CA GLN A 41 -9.39 0.13 0.93
C GLN A 41 -9.77 0.63 -0.47
N LEU A 42 -8.79 0.97 -1.30
CA LEU A 42 -9.04 1.39 -2.69
C LEU A 42 -9.66 0.25 -3.50
N THR A 43 -9.23 -1.00 -3.31
CA THR A 43 -9.87 -2.18 -3.90
C THR A 43 -11.34 -2.26 -3.53
N TYR A 44 -11.68 -2.07 -2.25
CA TYR A 44 -13.06 -2.06 -1.78
C TYR A 44 -13.86 -0.91 -2.41
N SER A 45 -13.31 0.30 -2.42
CA SER A 45 -13.98 1.49 -2.99
C SER A 45 -14.23 1.33 -4.49
N LEU A 46 -13.25 0.88 -5.26
CA LEU A 46 -13.38 0.59 -6.69
C LEU A 46 -14.47 -0.47 -6.95
N ALA A 47 -14.52 -1.52 -6.15
CA ALA A 47 -15.49 -2.60 -6.32
C ALA A 47 -16.93 -2.20 -5.94
N THR A 48 -17.11 -1.22 -5.06
CA THR A 48 -18.42 -0.81 -4.54
C THR A 48 -18.94 0.51 -5.09
N GLN A 49 -18.04 1.38 -5.58
CA GLN A 49 -18.36 2.74 -6.03
C GLN A 49 -17.87 3.03 -7.46
N GLY A 50 -16.96 2.20 -7.99
CA GLY A 50 -16.40 2.35 -9.34
C GLY A 50 -15.21 3.32 -9.43
N LYS A 51 -14.54 3.30 -10.58
CA LYS A 51 -13.30 4.08 -10.80
C LYS A 51 -13.56 5.60 -10.84
N ASN A 52 -14.70 6.02 -11.32
CA ASN A 52 -15.02 7.45 -11.47
C ASN A 52 -15.18 8.20 -10.14
N THR A 53 -15.24 7.49 -9.02
CA THR A 53 -15.30 8.09 -7.67
C THR A 53 -13.93 8.41 -7.10
N LEU A 54 -12.85 8.01 -7.77
CA LEU A 54 -11.50 8.39 -7.38
C LEU A 54 -11.23 9.85 -7.78
N THR A 55 -11.41 10.76 -6.84
CA THR A 55 -11.21 12.21 -7.02
C THR A 55 -10.33 12.78 -5.90
N GLY A 56 -9.71 13.94 -6.13
CA GLY A 56 -8.90 14.62 -5.11
C GLY A 56 -7.90 13.70 -4.41
N LEU A 57 -7.95 13.64 -3.10
CA LEU A 57 -7.03 12.84 -2.28
C LEU A 57 -7.08 11.33 -2.59
N SER A 58 -8.24 10.80 -2.98
CA SER A 58 -8.34 9.36 -3.32
C SER A 58 -7.62 9.04 -4.62
N ASN A 59 -7.66 9.94 -5.59
CA ASN A 59 -6.92 9.82 -6.84
C ASN A 59 -5.41 9.97 -6.62
N GLN A 60 -4.99 10.92 -5.79
CA GLN A 60 -3.57 11.07 -5.40
C GLN A 60 -3.04 9.83 -4.68
N SER A 61 -3.80 9.31 -3.71
CA SER A 61 -3.47 8.09 -2.98
C SER A 61 -3.36 6.87 -3.91
N PHE A 62 -4.24 6.77 -4.90
CA PHE A 62 -4.19 5.71 -5.90
C PHE A 62 -2.94 5.84 -6.77
N ASN A 63 -2.66 7.06 -7.27
CA ASN A 63 -1.49 7.35 -8.09
C ASN A 63 -0.18 7.01 -7.35
N ALA A 64 0.00 7.49 -6.13
CA ALA A 64 1.18 7.22 -5.30
C ALA A 64 1.38 5.72 -5.05
N LEU A 65 0.30 4.98 -4.80
CA LEU A 65 0.33 3.54 -4.60
C LEU A 65 0.83 2.79 -5.85
N LEU A 66 0.33 3.17 -7.04
CA LEU A 66 0.75 2.57 -8.31
C LEU A 66 2.22 2.88 -8.60
N GLN A 67 2.65 4.14 -8.45
CA GLN A 67 4.05 4.55 -8.65
C GLN A 67 4.99 3.78 -7.72
N ALA A 68 4.67 3.71 -6.42
CA ALA A 68 5.46 2.97 -5.45
C ALA A 68 5.59 1.49 -5.82
N SER A 69 4.52 0.87 -6.33
CA SER A 69 4.53 -0.54 -6.68
C SER A 69 5.51 -0.90 -7.81
N LEU A 70 5.89 0.05 -8.65
CA LEU A 70 6.89 -0.15 -9.69
C LEU A 70 8.32 -0.11 -9.15
N LYS A 71 8.56 0.60 -8.04
CA LYS A 71 9.89 0.85 -7.45
C LYS A 71 10.28 -0.11 -6.31
N ILE A 72 9.36 -0.93 -5.80
CA ILE A 72 9.60 -1.76 -4.60
C ILE A 72 10.61 -2.90 -4.85
N HIS A 73 10.92 -3.25 -6.10
CA HIS A 73 11.96 -4.24 -6.41
C HIS A 73 13.38 -3.68 -6.26
N ASP A 74 13.56 -2.40 -6.40
CA ASP A 74 14.84 -1.73 -6.33
C ASP A 74 15.25 -1.54 -4.86
N ARG A 75 16.22 -2.35 -4.39
CA ARG A 75 16.73 -2.31 -3.02
C ARG A 75 17.74 -1.18 -2.81
N GLN A 76 17.57 -0.06 -3.47
CA GLN A 76 18.39 1.11 -3.23
C GLN A 76 18.12 1.72 -1.85
N PRO A 77 19.09 2.42 -1.25
CA PRO A 77 18.93 3.04 0.07
C PRO A 77 17.66 3.88 0.18
N ASP A 78 17.39 4.68 -0.86
CA ASP A 78 16.22 5.56 -0.91
C ASP A 78 14.88 4.82 -0.94
N SER A 79 14.86 3.58 -1.45
CA SER A 79 13.66 2.76 -1.50
C SER A 79 13.29 2.12 -0.16
N LEU A 80 14.18 2.16 0.83
CA LEU A 80 13.89 1.65 2.17
C LEU A 80 13.16 2.65 3.06
N PHE A 81 13.12 3.92 2.66
CA PHE A 81 12.35 4.94 3.35
C PHE A 81 10.99 5.11 2.71
N SER A 82 9.92 4.82 3.45
CA SER A 82 8.56 4.73 2.91
C SER A 82 8.08 6.03 2.27
N LEU A 83 8.47 7.20 2.78
CA LEU A 83 8.05 8.47 2.18
C LEU A 83 8.72 8.73 0.83
N ASN A 84 9.93 8.19 0.59
CA ASN A 84 10.55 8.27 -0.75
C ASN A 84 9.76 7.47 -1.79
N LEU A 85 9.13 6.35 -1.37
CA LEU A 85 8.30 5.54 -2.26
C LEU A 85 6.92 6.16 -2.49
N TYR A 86 6.27 6.64 -1.44
CA TYR A 86 4.88 7.11 -1.48
C TYR A 86 4.75 8.64 -1.59
N GLY A 87 5.87 9.37 -1.58
CA GLY A 87 5.96 10.82 -1.71
C GLY A 87 5.74 11.56 -0.40
N ASN A 88 4.55 11.54 0.14
CA ASN A 88 4.23 12.25 1.39
C ASN A 88 3.14 11.53 2.20
N MET A 89 2.90 12.02 3.42
CA MET A 89 1.90 11.47 4.33
C MET A 89 0.45 11.64 3.82
N GLU A 90 0.18 12.66 3.00
CA GLU A 90 -1.15 12.89 2.45
C GLU A 90 -1.54 11.83 1.43
N ASN A 91 -0.57 11.37 0.65
CA ASN A 91 -0.73 10.28 -0.29
C ASN A 91 -1.10 8.96 0.41
N LEU A 92 -0.77 8.81 1.69
CA LEU A 92 -1.08 7.64 2.52
C LEU A 92 -2.32 7.82 3.41
N ASN A 93 -3.04 8.92 3.30
CA ASN A 93 -4.15 9.28 4.19
C ASN A 93 -5.28 8.22 4.23
N ILE A 94 -5.62 7.63 3.09
CA ILE A 94 -6.63 6.55 3.00
C ILE A 94 -6.16 5.33 3.81
N GLY A 95 -4.91 4.96 3.65
CA GLY A 95 -4.30 3.83 4.35
C GLY A 95 -4.21 4.06 5.86
N LEU A 96 -3.81 5.27 6.28
CA LEU A 96 -3.76 5.65 7.70
C LEU A 96 -5.11 5.46 8.38
N ARG A 97 -6.19 6.02 7.79
CA ARG A 97 -7.55 5.88 8.30
C ARG A 97 -8.05 4.44 8.27
N SER A 98 -7.72 3.72 7.21
CA SER A 98 -8.15 2.33 7.04
C SER A 98 -7.49 1.40 8.06
N LEU A 99 -6.17 1.55 8.28
CA LEU A 99 -5.45 0.78 9.29
C LEU A 99 -5.90 1.14 10.69
N GLU A 100 -6.05 2.43 11.00
CA GLU A 100 -6.56 2.87 12.30
C GLU A 100 -7.94 2.28 12.59
N GLY A 101 -8.88 2.38 11.63
CA GLY A 101 -10.21 1.78 11.73
C GLY A 101 -10.15 0.27 11.95
N ALA A 102 -9.31 -0.44 11.21
CA ALA A 102 -9.13 -1.88 11.35
C ALA A 102 -8.55 -2.29 12.72
N LEU A 103 -7.72 -1.44 13.31
CA LEU A 103 -7.17 -1.67 14.64
C LEU A 103 -8.16 -1.32 15.78
N ILE A 104 -8.99 -0.30 15.63
CA ILE A 104 -9.89 0.19 16.68
C ILE A 104 -11.22 -0.57 16.70
N GLN A 105 -11.83 -0.80 15.55
CA GLN A 105 -13.18 -1.31 15.39
C GLN A 105 -13.44 -2.66 16.08
N PRO A 106 -12.57 -3.69 15.99
CA PRO A 106 -12.82 -4.96 16.68
C PRO A 106 -13.03 -4.80 18.20
N TYR A 107 -12.32 -3.84 18.80
CA TYR A 107 -12.41 -3.57 20.24
C TYR A 107 -13.67 -2.80 20.63
N GLN A 108 -14.03 -1.79 19.82
CA GLN A 108 -15.27 -1.02 20.05
C GLN A 108 -16.51 -1.90 19.89
N ASN A 109 -16.52 -2.79 18.88
CA ASN A 109 -17.64 -3.68 18.65
C ASN A 109 -17.81 -4.75 19.73
N THR A 110 -16.72 -5.24 20.31
CA THR A 110 -16.79 -6.16 21.44
C THR A 110 -17.49 -5.50 22.65
N ARG A 111 -17.29 -4.19 22.85
CA ARG A 111 -17.96 -3.42 23.92
C ARG A 111 -19.38 -3.02 23.58
N SER A 112 -19.63 -2.58 22.35
CA SER A 112 -20.93 -2.04 21.91
C SER A 112 -21.88 -3.10 21.36
N ARG A 113 -21.44 -4.34 21.16
CA ARG A 113 -22.18 -5.43 20.49
C ARG A 113 -22.72 -5.07 19.09
N LEU A 114 -22.20 -3.99 18.48
CA LEU A 114 -22.57 -3.60 17.13
C LEU A 114 -21.74 -4.37 16.09
N PRO A 115 -22.31 -4.75 14.93
CA PRO A 115 -21.55 -5.39 13.87
C PRO A 115 -20.49 -4.44 13.30
N LEU A 116 -19.33 -4.98 12.94
CA LEU A 116 -18.29 -4.25 12.22
C LEU A 116 -18.86 -3.63 10.94
N PRO A 117 -18.63 -2.34 10.66
CA PRO A 117 -18.93 -1.80 9.35
C PRO A 117 -18.26 -2.65 8.26
N ARG A 118 -19.05 -3.06 7.27
CA ARG A 118 -18.62 -4.00 6.21
C ARG A 118 -17.31 -3.57 5.55
N GLN A 119 -17.10 -2.29 5.39
CA GLN A 119 -15.88 -1.71 4.84
C GLN A 119 -14.63 -2.17 5.57
N TYR A 120 -14.57 -2.08 6.89
CA TYR A 120 -13.38 -2.47 7.67
C TYR A 120 -13.15 -3.97 7.66
N GLY A 121 -14.21 -4.76 7.69
CA GLY A 121 -14.11 -6.22 7.59
C GLY A 121 -13.55 -6.68 6.25
N GLU A 122 -14.03 -6.12 5.14
CA GLU A 122 -13.55 -6.46 3.79
C GLU A 122 -12.13 -5.96 3.57
N THR A 123 -11.80 -4.73 3.99
CA THR A 123 -10.45 -4.17 3.87
C THR A 123 -9.43 -5.00 4.66
N PHE A 124 -9.77 -5.38 5.89
CA PHE A 124 -8.91 -6.26 6.69
C PHE A 124 -8.73 -7.64 6.03
N ARG A 125 -9.81 -8.21 5.49
CA ARG A 125 -9.77 -9.49 4.76
C ARG A 125 -8.85 -9.41 3.54
N TYR A 126 -8.92 -8.33 2.75
CA TYR A 126 -8.04 -8.13 1.59
C TYR A 126 -6.58 -7.97 2.02
N ALA A 127 -6.30 -7.15 3.03
CA ALA A 127 -4.93 -6.97 3.54
C ALA A 127 -4.32 -8.29 4.01
N MET A 128 -5.06 -9.09 4.79
CA MET A 128 -4.60 -10.40 5.27
C MET A 128 -4.38 -11.40 4.13
N ALA A 129 -5.26 -11.41 3.12
CA ALA A 129 -5.11 -12.27 1.95
C ALA A 129 -3.87 -11.87 1.12
N LEU A 130 -3.62 -10.57 0.93
CA LEU A 130 -2.42 -10.07 0.23
C LEU A 130 -1.13 -10.44 0.95
N MET A 131 -1.08 -10.37 2.29
CA MET A 131 0.07 -10.84 3.07
C MET A 131 0.32 -12.35 2.91
N GLN A 132 -0.74 -13.15 2.74
CA GLN A 132 -0.60 -14.60 2.51
C GLN A 132 -0.13 -14.88 1.08
N LEU A 133 -0.69 -14.19 0.09
CA LEU A 133 -0.32 -14.32 -1.31
C LEU A 133 1.13 -13.87 -1.54
N GLU A 134 1.56 -12.78 -0.92
CA GLU A 134 2.94 -12.30 -0.99
C GLU A 134 3.95 -13.39 -0.65
N LYS A 135 3.75 -14.08 0.47
CA LYS A 135 4.63 -15.18 0.87
C LYS A 135 4.70 -16.30 -0.16
N LYS A 136 3.56 -16.61 -0.82
CA LYS A 136 3.49 -17.66 -1.84
C LYS A 136 4.13 -17.21 -3.16
N VAL A 137 3.91 -15.96 -3.56
CA VAL A 137 4.49 -15.37 -4.78
C VAL A 137 6.02 -15.36 -4.68
N TYR A 138 6.56 -14.78 -3.63
CA TYR A 138 8.01 -14.61 -3.47
C TYR A 138 8.76 -15.88 -3.03
N LYS A 139 8.04 -16.96 -2.74
CA LYS A 139 8.63 -18.30 -2.66
C LYS A 139 8.93 -18.93 -4.03
N LYS A 140 8.33 -18.41 -5.11
CA LYS A 140 8.53 -18.91 -6.47
C LYS A 140 9.48 -17.97 -7.23
N PRO A 141 10.74 -18.36 -7.48
CA PRO A 141 11.71 -17.49 -8.16
C PRO A 141 11.21 -16.97 -9.52
N ALA A 142 10.51 -17.83 -10.29
CA ALA A 142 9.95 -17.44 -11.59
C ALA A 142 8.93 -16.29 -11.47
N PHE A 143 8.13 -16.23 -10.40
CA PHE A 143 7.19 -15.12 -10.20
C PHE A 143 7.94 -13.84 -9.78
N ALA A 144 8.94 -13.95 -8.91
CA ALA A 144 9.74 -12.79 -8.51
C ALA A 144 10.50 -12.19 -9.71
N GLN A 145 11.13 -13.03 -10.56
CA GLN A 145 11.79 -12.59 -11.79
C GLN A 145 10.82 -11.94 -12.78
N ARG A 146 9.62 -12.53 -12.96
CA ARG A 146 8.58 -11.96 -13.81
C ARG A 146 8.15 -10.59 -13.30
N ILE A 147 7.94 -10.44 -11.98
CA ILE A 147 7.55 -9.15 -11.39
C ILE A 147 8.62 -8.10 -11.69
N THR A 148 9.88 -8.37 -11.38
CA THR A 148 10.98 -7.42 -11.60
C THR A 148 11.13 -7.04 -13.08
N GLY A 149 11.07 -8.03 -13.99
CA GLY A 149 11.18 -7.77 -15.43
C GLY A 149 10.02 -6.92 -15.96
N GLU A 150 8.78 -7.25 -15.57
CA GLU A 150 7.61 -6.49 -16.05
C GLU A 150 7.52 -5.10 -15.41
N GLN A 151 7.94 -4.91 -14.16
CA GLN A 151 8.03 -3.59 -13.56
C GLN A 151 8.95 -2.68 -14.36
N ALA A 152 10.14 -3.15 -14.75
CA ALA A 152 11.07 -2.40 -15.57
C ALA A 152 10.47 -2.05 -16.97
N ASN A 153 9.78 -3.01 -17.60
CA ASN A 153 9.10 -2.79 -18.87
C ASN A 153 7.98 -1.73 -18.74
N ILE A 154 7.21 -1.77 -17.65
CA ILE A 154 6.15 -0.79 -17.40
C ILE A 154 6.75 0.59 -17.15
N GLU A 155 7.85 0.71 -16.39
CA GLU A 155 8.52 1.99 -16.16
C GLU A 155 9.03 2.60 -17.47
N GLN A 156 9.64 1.82 -18.38
CA GLN A 156 10.06 2.30 -19.69
C GLN A 156 8.85 2.79 -20.52
N ARG A 157 7.72 2.08 -20.46
CA ARG A 157 6.50 2.47 -21.18
C ARG A 157 5.84 3.72 -20.64
N LEU A 158 6.07 4.10 -19.38
CA LEU A 158 5.54 5.35 -18.81
C LEU A 158 6.03 6.58 -19.58
N ASN A 159 7.22 6.54 -20.18
CA ASN A 159 7.74 7.64 -21.00
C ASN A 159 6.84 7.95 -22.22
N PHE A 160 6.08 6.96 -22.74
CA PHE A 160 5.14 7.15 -23.85
C PHE A 160 3.76 7.68 -23.39
N PHE A 161 3.51 7.79 -22.09
CA PHE A 161 2.23 8.17 -21.50
C PHE A 161 2.38 9.33 -20.51
N ASP A 162 3.33 10.23 -20.73
CA ASP A 162 3.60 11.41 -19.88
C ASP A 162 3.71 11.04 -18.39
N HIS A 163 4.33 9.90 -18.09
CA HIS A 163 4.46 9.31 -16.75
C HIS A 163 3.12 9.08 -16.02
N ASN A 164 2.02 9.00 -16.77
CA ASN A 164 0.70 8.74 -16.22
C ASN A 164 0.51 7.25 -15.87
N VAL A 165 0.77 6.89 -14.61
CA VAL A 165 0.59 5.50 -14.11
C VAL A 165 -0.87 5.04 -14.12
N GLN A 166 -1.84 5.95 -14.25
CA GLN A 166 -3.26 5.63 -14.36
C GLN A 166 -3.73 5.48 -15.82
N HIS A 167 -2.82 5.62 -16.79
CA HIS A 167 -3.16 5.36 -18.19
C HIS A 167 -3.73 3.94 -18.35
N PRO A 168 -4.80 3.73 -19.14
CA PRO A 168 -5.45 2.41 -19.28
C PRO A 168 -4.49 1.27 -19.63
N ALA A 169 -3.52 1.52 -20.52
CA ALA A 169 -2.52 0.53 -20.91
C ALA A 169 -1.58 0.14 -19.75
N ILE A 170 -1.25 1.07 -18.85
CA ILE A 170 -0.43 0.82 -17.67
C ILE A 170 -1.23 0.02 -16.63
N LEU A 171 -2.49 0.41 -16.38
CA LEU A 171 -3.37 -0.32 -15.47
C LEU A 171 -3.61 -1.75 -15.96
N ALA A 172 -3.81 -1.96 -17.27
CA ALA A 172 -3.95 -3.29 -17.86
C ALA A 172 -2.67 -4.13 -17.69
N SER A 173 -1.47 -3.52 -17.82
CA SER A 173 -0.20 -4.22 -17.60
C SER A 173 -0.03 -4.66 -16.14
N LEU A 174 -0.31 -3.78 -15.18
CA LEU A 174 -0.29 -4.11 -13.74
C LEU A 174 -1.34 -5.19 -13.40
N ALA A 175 -2.52 -5.11 -14.01
CA ALA A 175 -3.58 -6.10 -13.85
C ALA A 175 -3.15 -7.49 -14.38
N THR A 176 -2.50 -7.53 -15.54
CA THR A 176 -1.94 -8.75 -16.13
C THR A 176 -0.86 -9.34 -15.24
N LEU A 177 0.05 -8.50 -14.72
CA LEU A 177 1.10 -8.93 -13.81
C LEU A 177 0.53 -9.57 -12.53
N TYR A 178 -0.55 -9.00 -11.97
CA TYR A 178 -1.27 -9.62 -10.86
C TYR A 178 -1.86 -10.98 -11.23
N ILE A 179 -2.51 -11.09 -12.40
CA ILE A 179 -3.14 -12.34 -12.87
C ILE A 179 -2.09 -13.43 -13.05
N ASP A 180 -0.96 -13.10 -13.67
CA ASP A 180 0.09 -14.04 -14.05
C ASP A 180 0.96 -14.49 -12.86
N THR A 181 0.82 -13.83 -11.72
CA THR A 181 1.57 -14.15 -10.50
C THR A 181 0.64 -14.56 -9.35
N ALA A 182 0.14 -13.61 -8.58
CA ALA A 182 -0.73 -13.88 -7.44
C ALA A 182 -2.07 -14.54 -7.84
N GLY A 183 -2.61 -14.18 -9.01
CA GLY A 183 -3.84 -14.74 -9.55
C GLY A 183 -3.77 -16.23 -9.91
N GLN A 184 -2.56 -16.78 -10.08
CA GLN A 184 -2.33 -18.22 -10.32
C GLN A 184 -2.33 -19.06 -9.04
N LEU A 185 -2.39 -18.41 -7.87
CA LEU A 185 -2.27 -19.08 -6.57
C LEU A 185 -3.63 -19.35 -5.93
N THR A 186 -3.70 -20.45 -5.16
CA THR A 186 -4.87 -20.81 -4.36
C THR A 186 -4.58 -20.62 -2.86
N PRO A 187 -5.60 -20.18 -2.08
CA PRO A 187 -6.90 -19.66 -2.52
C PRO A 187 -6.77 -18.30 -3.22
N ARG A 188 -7.59 -18.06 -4.24
CA ARG A 188 -7.64 -16.75 -4.92
C ARG A 188 -8.28 -15.72 -4.02
N LEU A 189 -7.78 -14.48 -4.08
CA LEU A 189 -8.44 -13.36 -3.43
C LEU A 189 -9.72 -13.00 -4.19
N SER A 190 -10.87 -13.22 -3.55
CA SER A 190 -12.17 -12.86 -4.13
C SER A 190 -12.56 -11.45 -3.69
N VAL A 191 -12.74 -10.55 -4.65
CA VAL A 191 -13.21 -9.19 -4.42
C VAL A 191 -14.73 -9.16 -4.46
N ARG A 192 -15.35 -8.57 -3.43
CA ARG A 192 -16.79 -8.39 -3.32
C ARG A 192 -17.16 -6.95 -3.61
N GLY A 193 -18.17 -6.76 -4.46
CA GLY A 193 -18.62 -5.43 -4.86
C GLY A 193 -19.92 -5.49 -5.65
N LYS A 194 -20.27 -4.39 -6.30
CA LYS A 194 -21.47 -4.31 -7.14
C LYS A 194 -21.19 -4.89 -8.54
N PRO A 195 -22.12 -5.67 -9.11
CA PRO A 195 -21.93 -6.29 -10.41
C PRO A 195 -21.61 -5.30 -11.53
N GLU A 196 -22.17 -4.10 -11.48
CA GLU A 196 -21.94 -3.03 -12.47
C GLU A 196 -20.46 -2.63 -12.56
N TYR A 197 -19.74 -2.59 -11.43
CA TYR A 197 -18.32 -2.26 -11.38
C TYR A 197 -17.43 -3.48 -11.64
N LEU A 198 -17.84 -4.65 -11.17
CA LEU A 198 -17.09 -5.89 -11.34
C LEU A 198 -17.20 -6.51 -12.74
N LYS A 199 -18.06 -5.94 -13.63
CA LYS A 199 -18.15 -6.26 -15.06
C LYS A 199 -17.51 -5.20 -15.96
N ASN A 200 -17.15 -4.04 -15.42
CA ASN A 200 -16.54 -2.94 -16.16
C ASN A 200 -15.03 -3.14 -16.24
N GLN A 201 -14.48 -3.39 -17.44
CA GLN A 201 -13.07 -3.75 -17.62
C GLN A 201 -12.10 -2.70 -17.07
N PRO A 202 -12.25 -1.39 -17.31
CA PRO A 202 -11.38 -0.37 -16.71
C PRO A 202 -11.37 -0.40 -15.18
N THR A 203 -12.51 -0.71 -14.55
CA THR A 203 -12.60 -0.86 -13.08
C THR A 203 -11.93 -2.15 -12.61
N ILE A 204 -12.09 -3.24 -13.35
CA ILE A 204 -11.44 -4.53 -13.06
C ILE A 204 -9.91 -4.37 -13.11
N ASP A 205 -9.39 -3.68 -14.11
CA ASP A 205 -7.95 -3.45 -14.26
C ASP A 205 -7.42 -2.57 -13.12
N ALA A 206 -8.14 -1.51 -12.75
CA ALA A 206 -7.81 -0.68 -11.59
C ALA A 206 -7.82 -1.48 -10.26
N ILE A 207 -8.81 -2.36 -10.05
CA ILE A 207 -8.87 -3.28 -8.90
C ILE A 207 -7.64 -4.20 -8.86
N ARG A 208 -7.30 -4.83 -9.98
CA ARG A 208 -6.15 -5.74 -10.07
C ARG A 208 -4.82 -5.01 -9.89
N ALA A 209 -4.69 -3.80 -10.45
CA ALA A 209 -3.55 -2.94 -10.20
C ALA A 209 -3.41 -2.57 -8.71
N CYS A 210 -4.51 -2.23 -8.01
CA CYS A 210 -4.51 -2.06 -6.56
C CYS A 210 -4.06 -3.33 -5.82
N LEU A 211 -4.56 -4.50 -6.22
CA LEU A 211 -4.18 -5.76 -5.59
C LEU A 211 -2.70 -6.08 -5.82
N PHE A 212 -2.17 -5.81 -7.02
CA PHE A 212 -0.74 -5.91 -7.28
C PHE A 212 0.07 -4.95 -6.40
N SER A 213 -0.33 -3.68 -6.34
CA SER A 213 0.34 -2.68 -5.50
C SER A 213 0.28 -3.04 -4.01
N GLY A 214 -0.84 -3.61 -3.55
CA GLY A 214 -0.96 -4.13 -2.19
C GLY A 214 -0.06 -5.35 -1.93
N LEU A 215 0.13 -6.21 -2.93
CA LEU A 215 1.09 -7.32 -2.86
C LEU A 215 2.53 -6.78 -2.68
N GLN A 216 2.90 -5.74 -3.45
CA GLN A 216 4.20 -5.06 -3.35
C GLN A 216 4.37 -4.37 -2.00
N ALA A 217 3.35 -3.68 -1.50
CA ALA A 217 3.37 -3.07 -0.17
C ALA A 217 3.53 -4.11 0.96
N ALA A 218 2.89 -5.28 0.84
CA ALA A 218 3.06 -6.39 1.78
C ALA A 218 4.50 -6.95 1.72
N HIS A 219 5.08 -7.04 0.52
CA HIS A 219 6.46 -7.46 0.32
C HIS A 219 7.44 -6.46 0.95
N TYR A 220 7.25 -5.19 0.68
CA TYR A 220 8.05 -4.10 1.25
C TYR A 220 7.96 -4.07 2.79
N TRP A 221 6.75 -4.16 3.34
CA TRP A 221 6.55 -4.27 4.78
C TRP A 221 7.33 -5.44 5.41
N ARG A 222 7.34 -6.59 4.74
CA ARG A 222 8.10 -7.76 5.18
C ARG A 222 9.63 -7.55 5.08
N GLN A 223 10.10 -6.85 4.06
CA GLN A 223 11.52 -6.48 3.91
C GLN A 223 11.98 -5.59 5.07
N LEU A 224 11.13 -4.68 5.54
CA LEU A 224 11.36 -3.83 6.72
C LEU A 224 11.18 -4.57 8.06
N GLY A 225 11.05 -5.90 8.06
CA GLY A 225 10.91 -6.71 9.28
C GLY A 225 9.48 -6.81 9.81
N GLY A 226 8.47 -6.47 8.98
CA GLY A 226 7.06 -6.63 9.30
C GLY A 226 6.63 -8.10 9.35
N ASN A 227 5.75 -8.42 10.29
CA ASN A 227 5.11 -9.73 10.36
C ASN A 227 3.69 -9.64 10.90
N ARG A 228 2.83 -10.60 10.50
CA ARG A 228 1.40 -10.59 10.84
C ARG A 228 1.08 -10.64 12.33
N PHE A 229 1.99 -11.17 13.15
CA PHE A 229 1.79 -11.22 14.60
C PHE A 229 1.83 -9.83 15.23
N GLN A 230 2.50 -8.86 14.60
CA GLN A 230 2.48 -7.46 15.04
C GLN A 230 1.07 -6.86 15.01
N LEU A 231 0.20 -7.30 14.10
CA LEU A 231 -1.21 -6.86 14.06
C LEU A 231 -2.01 -7.33 15.29
N VAL A 232 -1.62 -8.45 15.90
CA VAL A 232 -2.28 -9.00 17.07
C VAL A 232 -1.67 -8.44 18.35
N PHE A 233 -0.35 -8.57 18.49
CA PHE A 233 0.37 -8.24 19.73
C PHE A 233 0.89 -6.80 19.77
N GLY A 234 1.12 -6.17 18.61
CA GLY A 234 1.66 -4.81 18.47
C GLY A 234 0.61 -3.70 18.37
N ARG A 235 -0.68 -4.01 18.49
CA ARG A 235 -1.80 -3.10 18.23
C ARG A 235 -1.70 -1.77 18.96
N LYS A 236 -1.41 -1.79 20.27
CA LYS A 236 -1.32 -0.57 21.08
C LYS A 236 -0.18 0.34 20.60
N ALA A 237 0.98 -0.25 20.34
CA ALA A 237 2.14 0.48 19.80
C ALA A 237 1.87 1.05 18.40
N MET A 238 1.19 0.29 17.52
CA MET A 238 0.80 0.79 16.19
C MET A 238 -0.17 1.97 16.26
N LEU A 239 -1.15 1.94 17.16
CA LEU A 239 -2.09 3.05 17.34
C LEU A 239 -1.38 4.31 17.87
N GLU A 240 -0.40 4.15 18.74
CA GLU A 240 0.42 5.27 19.21
C GLU A 240 1.27 5.85 18.08
N ASP A 241 1.94 5.00 17.29
CA ASP A 241 2.71 5.42 16.12
C ASP A 241 1.82 6.14 15.09
N LEU A 242 0.60 5.64 14.81
CA LEU A 242 -0.33 6.31 13.89
C LEU A 242 -0.71 7.71 14.37
N ARG A 243 -0.90 7.89 15.68
CA ARG A 243 -1.18 9.22 16.26
C ARG A 243 0.00 10.17 16.14
N GLN A 244 1.23 9.66 16.35
CA GLN A 244 2.45 10.45 16.19
C GLN A 244 2.66 10.84 14.72
N LEU A 245 2.50 9.91 13.78
CA LEU A 245 2.57 10.18 12.34
C LEU A 245 1.52 11.22 11.90
N ALA A 246 0.31 11.15 12.45
CA ALA A 246 -0.72 12.17 12.18
C ALA A 246 -0.30 13.57 12.64
N ARG A 247 0.43 13.70 13.77
CA ARG A 247 0.97 15.00 14.25
C ARG A 247 2.08 15.52 13.35
N ILE A 248 3.01 14.67 12.93
CA ILE A 248 4.10 15.04 12.00
C ILE A 248 3.51 15.61 10.70
N ARG A 249 2.44 15.04 10.20
CA ARG A 249 1.72 15.53 9.03
C ARG A 249 1.28 16.99 9.16
N TYR A 250 0.76 17.37 10.32
CA TYR A 250 0.27 18.75 10.55
C TYR A 250 1.43 19.75 10.73
N GLN A 251 2.59 19.32 11.19
CA GLN A 251 3.78 20.18 11.35
C GLN A 251 4.54 20.40 10.05
N ALA A 252 4.48 19.45 9.11
CA ALA A 252 5.10 19.54 7.78
C ALA A 252 4.24 20.27 6.73
N ALA A 253 3.01 20.63 7.05
CA ALA A 253 2.21 21.52 6.21
C ALA A 253 2.83 22.92 6.25
N PRO A 254 3.33 23.49 5.13
CA PRO A 254 3.82 24.85 5.13
C PRO A 254 2.70 25.75 5.60
N ALA A 255 3.05 26.72 6.44
CA ALA A 255 2.16 27.79 6.89
C ALA A 255 1.76 28.69 5.69
N PHE A 256 0.91 28.18 4.81
CA PHE A 256 0.27 28.94 3.74
C PHE A 256 -1.13 29.37 4.21
N TYR A 257 -1.15 30.16 5.26
CA TYR A 257 -2.25 31.07 5.50
C TYR A 257 -1.69 32.30 6.27
N GLU A 258 -1.08 33.21 5.54
CA GLU A 258 -1.05 34.61 5.98
C GLU A 258 -2.38 35.22 5.51
N PRO A 259 -3.26 35.65 6.42
CA PRO A 259 -4.38 36.51 6.04
C PRO A 259 -3.79 37.82 5.55
N LYS A 260 -4.02 38.16 4.29
CA LYS A 260 -3.69 39.51 3.81
C LYS A 260 -4.46 40.55 4.63
N PRO A 261 -3.80 41.68 4.94
CA PRO A 261 -4.37 42.78 5.71
C PRO A 261 -5.58 43.43 5.03
#